data_bf6e0c507d177fb67ab0cae960815884
#
_entry.id   bf6e0c507d177fb67ab0cae960815884
#
_cell.length_a   1.000
_cell.length_b   1.000
_cell.length_c   1.000
_cell.angle_alpha   90.00
_cell.angle_beta   90.00
_cell.angle_gamma   90.00
#
_symmetry.space_group_name_H-M   'P 1'
#
loop_
_entity.id
_entity.type
_entity.pdbx_description
1 polymer ?
#
loop_
_entity_poly.entity_id
_entity_poly.type
_entity_poly.pdbx_seq_one_letter_code
_entity_poly.pdbx_strand_id
1 'polypeptide(L)'
;MTRKALICKPRAWLFTTLMMFFGDVTMASSLRLADPSELAGKWQLQQPAQPAQQCALELLPNGTLGAGADCLTQWLGAAAIGWFPEPDGIAVTGAEGSKIIFLSRQKEGLYQSTLSSGRVIVLQRAGH
;
A
#
# COMPACT_ATOMS: atom_id res chain seq x y z
N MET A 1 45.41 36.06 30.73
CA MET A 1 44.82 35.21 31.39
C MET A 1 43.45 34.80 31.10
N THR A 2 42.73 35.39 30.69
CA THR A 2 41.37 35.04 30.51
C THR A 2 41.03 34.54 29.18
N ARG A 3 41.86 34.69 28.29
CA ARG A 3 41.53 34.24 27.03
C ARG A 3 41.32 32.81 26.88
N LYS A 4 41.86 32.03 27.62
CA LYS A 4 41.72 30.65 27.44
C LYS A 4 40.33 30.21 27.42
N ALA A 5 39.48 30.77 28.03
CA ALA A 5 38.15 30.30 28.09
C ALA A 5 37.48 30.21 26.76
N LEU A 6 37.89 30.99 25.84
CA LEU A 6 37.27 30.95 24.60
C LEU A 6 37.46 29.74 23.84
N ILE A 7 38.49 29.07 24.04
CA ILE A 7 38.75 27.91 23.27
C ILE A 7 37.77 26.83 23.34
N CYS A 8 37.13 26.67 24.41
CA CYS A 8 36.25 25.55 24.57
C CYS A 8 35.04 25.55 23.76
N LYS A 9 34.52 26.63 23.44
CA LYS A 9 33.30 26.62 22.74
C LYS A 9 33.25 25.97 21.43
N PRO A 10 34.11 26.10 20.59
CA PRO A 10 33.96 25.62 19.22
C PRO A 10 33.74 24.15 19.05
N ARG A 11 34.20 23.36 19.93
CA ARG A 11 34.04 21.97 19.71
C ARG A 11 32.69 21.44 19.88
N ALA A 12 31.89 22.01 20.60
CA ALA A 12 30.58 21.46 20.86
C ALA A 12 29.71 21.41 19.65
N TRP A 13 29.93 22.19 18.67
CA TRP A 13 29.07 22.18 17.54
C TRP A 13 29.13 21.01 16.68
N LEU A 14 30.26 20.44 16.55
CA LEU A 14 30.42 19.36 15.62
C LEU A 14 29.54 18.18 15.86
N PHE A 15 29.19 17.89 17.05
CA PHE A 15 28.42 16.71 17.32
C PHE A 15 26.98 16.75 16.86
N THR A 16 26.37 17.86 16.93
CA THR A 16 24.99 17.96 16.61
C THR A 16 24.68 17.69 15.16
N THR A 17 25.56 18.00 14.28
CA THR A 17 25.30 17.85 12.89
C THR A 17 25.21 16.43 12.43
N LEU A 18 25.89 15.54 13.06
CA LEU A 18 25.92 14.18 12.61
C LEU A 18 24.63 13.42 12.75
N MET A 19 23.83 13.78 13.66
CA MET A 19 22.61 13.04 13.90
C MET A 19 21.57 13.19 12.86
N MET A 20 21.61 14.19 12.07
CA MET A 20 20.58 14.42 11.12
C MET A 20 20.54 13.50 9.95
N PHE A 21 21.60 12.88 9.61
CA PHE A 21 21.61 12.07 8.41
C PHE A 21 20.88 10.76 8.51
N PHE A 22 20.79 10.18 9.65
CA PHE A 22 20.22 8.85 9.74
C PHE A 22 18.73 8.78 9.46
N GLY A 23 18.02 9.80 9.76
CA GLY A 23 16.59 9.76 9.60
C GLY A 23 16.14 9.66 8.17
N ASP A 24 16.87 10.23 7.26
CA ASP A 24 16.44 10.27 5.88
C ASP A 24 16.52 8.94 5.17
N VAL A 25 17.43 8.10 5.54
CA VAL A 25 17.62 6.86 4.84
C VAL A 25 16.47 5.89 5.03
N THR A 26 15.90 5.87 6.21
CA THR A 26 14.82 4.94 6.49
C THR A 26 13.55 5.26 5.75
N MET A 27 13.27 6.51 5.49
CA MET A 27 12.03 6.86 4.83
C MET A 27 11.99 6.46 3.38
N ALA A 28 13.11 6.45 2.71
CA ALA A 28 13.13 6.16 1.29
C ALA A 28 12.76 4.71 0.99
N SER A 29 13.08 3.79 1.87
CA SER A 29 12.83 2.39 1.58
C SER A 29 11.37 2.00 1.76
N SER A 30 10.60 2.75 2.53
CA SER A 30 9.22 2.38 2.76
C SER A 30 8.31 2.69 1.57
N LEU A 31 8.78 3.46 0.61
CA LEU A 31 7.96 3.80 -0.55
C LEU A 31 8.32 2.99 -1.79
N ARG A 32 9.00 1.90 -1.62
CA ARG A 32 9.38 1.08 -2.75
C ARG A 32 8.17 0.42 -3.38
N LEU A 33 8.10 0.45 -4.70
CA LEU A 33 7.02 -0.17 -5.42
C LEU A 33 7.17 -1.69 -5.41
N ALA A 34 6.12 -2.40 -5.08
CA ALA A 34 6.15 -3.84 -5.07
C ALA A 34 6.14 -4.38 -6.49
N ASP A 35 6.80 -5.51 -6.69
CA ASP A 35 6.77 -6.21 -7.95
C ASP A 35 5.41 -6.90 -8.08
N PRO A 36 4.79 -6.92 -9.27
CA PRO A 36 3.54 -7.65 -9.42
C PRO A 36 3.60 -9.09 -8.95
N SER A 37 4.73 -9.76 -9.13
CA SER A 37 4.85 -11.14 -8.68
C SER A 37 4.76 -11.28 -7.16
N GLU A 38 5.09 -10.24 -6.42
CA GLU A 38 5.00 -10.29 -4.97
C GLU A 38 3.56 -10.24 -4.49
N LEU A 39 2.70 -9.60 -5.25
CA LEU A 39 1.30 -9.44 -4.88
C LEU A 39 0.39 -10.43 -5.58
N ALA A 40 0.88 -11.12 -6.59
CA ALA A 40 0.07 -12.08 -7.31
C ALA A 40 -0.32 -13.25 -6.41
N GLY A 41 -1.44 -13.88 -6.71
CA GLY A 41 -1.91 -15.02 -5.94
C GLY A 41 -3.34 -14.83 -5.49
N LYS A 42 -3.71 -15.59 -4.48
CA LYS A 42 -5.08 -15.63 -4.02
C LYS A 42 -5.29 -14.72 -2.84
N TRP A 43 -6.36 -13.96 -2.90
CA TRP A 43 -6.73 -13.00 -1.88
C TRP A 43 -8.18 -13.20 -1.52
N GLN A 44 -8.57 -12.65 -0.37
CA GLN A 44 -9.95 -12.71 0.11
C GLN A 44 -10.52 -11.31 0.12
N LEU A 45 -11.65 -11.12 -0.57
CA LEU A 45 -12.38 -9.86 -0.54
C LEU A 45 -13.49 -9.94 0.49
N GLN A 46 -13.62 -8.91 1.30
CA GLN A 46 -14.61 -8.87 2.36
C GLN A 46 -15.23 -7.49 2.47
N GLN A 47 -16.46 -7.47 2.95
CA GLN A 47 -17.10 -6.23 3.37
C GLN A 47 -17.38 -6.36 4.85
N PRO A 48 -16.62 -5.68 5.73
CA PRO A 48 -16.78 -5.88 7.17
C PRO A 48 -18.18 -5.61 7.69
N ALA A 49 -18.91 -4.70 7.06
CA ALA A 49 -20.28 -4.43 7.48
C ALA A 49 -21.24 -5.53 7.07
N GLN A 50 -20.82 -6.40 6.16
CA GLN A 50 -21.63 -7.52 5.70
C GLN A 50 -20.76 -8.77 5.64
N PRO A 51 -20.46 -9.37 6.78
CA PRO A 51 -19.48 -10.47 6.81
C PRO A 51 -19.87 -11.68 6.01
N ALA A 52 -21.13 -11.84 5.65
CA ALA A 52 -21.52 -12.93 4.77
C ALA A 52 -21.10 -12.70 3.32
N GLN A 53 -20.73 -11.47 2.97
CA GLN A 53 -20.34 -11.14 1.62
C GLN A 53 -18.84 -11.25 1.50
N GLN A 54 -18.39 -12.40 1.06
CA GLN A 54 -16.96 -12.66 0.88
C GLN A 54 -16.73 -13.29 -0.46
N CYS A 55 -15.60 -12.98 -1.08
CA CYS A 55 -15.21 -13.57 -2.35
C CYS A 55 -13.74 -13.83 -2.36
N ALA A 56 -13.33 -14.89 -3.04
CA ALA A 56 -11.92 -15.11 -3.31
C ALA A 56 -11.59 -14.37 -4.60
N LEU A 57 -10.47 -13.65 -4.59
CA LEU A 57 -10.02 -12.91 -5.77
C LEU A 57 -8.60 -13.34 -6.08
N GLU A 58 -8.33 -13.58 -7.35
CA GLU A 58 -6.99 -13.96 -7.77
C GLU A 58 -6.37 -12.83 -8.57
N LEU A 59 -5.18 -12.37 -8.13
CA LEU A 59 -4.39 -11.39 -8.86
C LEU A 59 -3.35 -12.14 -9.66
N LEU A 60 -3.40 -12.00 -10.98
CA LEU A 60 -2.47 -12.71 -11.84
C LEU A 60 -1.22 -11.87 -12.08
N PRO A 61 -0.05 -12.50 -12.22
CA PRO A 61 1.19 -11.72 -12.35
C PRO A 61 1.26 -10.87 -13.61
N ASN A 62 0.44 -11.16 -14.59
CA ASN A 62 0.46 -10.36 -15.83
C ASN A 62 -0.43 -9.12 -15.74
N GLY A 63 -0.98 -8.81 -14.56
CA GLY A 63 -1.78 -7.61 -14.38
C GLY A 63 -3.26 -7.79 -14.65
N THR A 64 -3.72 -9.01 -14.87
CA THR A 64 -5.15 -9.25 -15.04
C THR A 64 -5.74 -9.87 -13.78
N LEU A 65 -7.05 -9.86 -13.68
CA LEU A 65 -7.76 -10.49 -12.58
C LEU A 65 -8.24 -11.86 -13.00
N GLY A 66 -8.09 -12.84 -12.11
CA GLY A 66 -8.57 -14.18 -12.36
C GLY A 66 -9.88 -14.43 -11.66
N ALA A 67 -9.94 -15.53 -10.91
CA ALA A 67 -11.16 -15.90 -10.22
C ALA A 67 -11.61 -14.79 -9.29
N GLY A 68 -12.91 -14.55 -9.21
CA GLY A 68 -13.47 -13.55 -8.30
C GLY A 68 -13.65 -12.18 -8.92
N ALA A 69 -13.19 -11.96 -10.14
CA ALA A 69 -13.36 -10.67 -10.78
C ALA A 69 -14.83 -10.28 -10.92
N ASP A 70 -15.69 -11.25 -11.14
CA ASP A 70 -17.12 -10.98 -11.26
C ASP A 70 -17.71 -10.47 -9.96
N CYS A 71 -17.26 -11.01 -8.85
CA CYS A 71 -17.74 -10.58 -7.55
C CYS A 71 -17.35 -9.13 -7.28
N LEU A 72 -16.11 -8.79 -7.58
CA LEU A 72 -15.65 -7.43 -7.41
C LEU A 72 -16.41 -6.48 -8.35
N THR A 73 -16.66 -6.92 -9.57
CA THR A 73 -17.43 -6.14 -10.52
C THR A 73 -18.81 -5.80 -9.96
N GLN A 74 -19.46 -6.77 -9.35
CA GLN A 74 -20.77 -6.52 -8.76
C GLN A 74 -20.70 -5.52 -7.61
N TRP A 75 -19.68 -5.62 -6.80
CA TRP A 75 -19.55 -4.72 -5.67
C TRP A 75 -19.27 -3.29 -6.11
N LEU A 76 -18.50 -3.12 -7.18
CA LEU A 76 -18.11 -1.80 -7.64
C LEU A 76 -19.07 -1.17 -8.63
N GLY A 77 -19.89 -1.99 -9.29
CA GLY A 77 -20.75 -1.49 -10.35
C GLY A 77 -20.02 -1.17 -11.63
N ALA A 78 -18.79 -1.65 -11.78
CA ALA A 78 -17.99 -1.42 -12.98
C ALA A 78 -17.12 -2.65 -13.22
N ALA A 79 -16.90 -2.98 -14.48
CA ALA A 79 -16.13 -4.17 -14.82
C ALA A 79 -14.71 -4.08 -14.30
N ALA A 80 -14.31 -5.03 -13.47
CA ALA A 80 -12.96 -5.12 -12.94
C ALA A 80 -12.18 -6.09 -13.80
N ILE A 81 -11.16 -5.58 -14.50
CA ILE A 81 -10.44 -6.34 -15.50
C ILE A 81 -9.01 -6.62 -15.09
N GLY A 82 -8.33 -5.62 -14.54
CA GLY A 82 -6.91 -5.74 -14.24
C GLY A 82 -6.54 -5.06 -12.95
N TRP A 83 -5.25 -5.10 -12.65
CA TRP A 83 -4.72 -4.51 -11.43
C TRP A 83 -3.27 -4.16 -11.63
N PHE A 84 -2.75 -3.24 -10.82
CA PHE A 84 -1.31 -2.99 -10.79
C PHE A 84 -0.93 -2.48 -9.40
N PRO A 85 0.32 -2.72 -9.00
CA PRO A 85 0.77 -2.23 -7.69
C PRO A 85 1.08 -0.75 -7.74
N GLU A 86 0.85 -0.07 -6.62
CA GLU A 86 1.29 1.31 -6.41
C GLU A 86 2.10 1.35 -5.14
N PRO A 87 2.89 2.40 -4.90
CA PRO A 87 3.76 2.41 -3.72
C PRO A 87 3.02 2.24 -2.41
N ASP A 88 1.79 2.68 -2.33
CA ASP A 88 1.02 2.60 -1.09
C ASP A 88 -0.22 1.73 -1.21
N GLY A 89 -0.35 0.93 -2.25
CA GLY A 89 -1.52 0.08 -2.36
C GLY A 89 -1.60 -0.68 -3.66
N ILE A 90 -2.83 -1.06 -3.99
CA ILE A 90 -3.15 -1.81 -5.20
C ILE A 90 -4.25 -1.07 -5.94
N ALA A 91 -4.07 -0.84 -7.23
CA ALA A 91 -5.08 -0.24 -8.08
C ALA A 91 -5.76 -1.31 -8.89
N VAL A 92 -7.10 -1.25 -8.97
CA VAL A 92 -7.87 -2.13 -9.83
C VAL A 92 -8.35 -1.31 -11.01
N THR A 93 -8.23 -1.88 -12.21
CA THR A 93 -8.54 -1.14 -13.44
C THR A 93 -9.73 -1.74 -14.15
N GLY A 94 -10.39 -0.91 -14.92
CA GLY A 94 -11.54 -1.31 -15.71
C GLY A 94 -11.18 -1.64 -17.14
N ALA A 95 -12.20 -1.67 -17.99
CA ALA A 95 -12.05 -2.16 -19.37
C ALA A 95 -11.08 -1.33 -20.19
N GLU A 96 -10.95 -0.06 -19.85
CA GLU A 96 -10.06 0.82 -20.63
C GLU A 96 -8.75 1.10 -19.92
N GLY A 97 -8.45 0.33 -18.91
CA GLY A 97 -7.23 0.55 -18.15
C GLY A 97 -7.31 1.67 -17.13
N SER A 98 -8.46 2.31 -16.98
CA SER A 98 -8.61 3.38 -16.02
C SER A 98 -8.79 2.79 -14.61
N LYS A 99 -8.25 3.48 -13.63
CA LYS A 99 -8.33 3.04 -12.25
C LYS A 99 -9.78 3.19 -11.75
N ILE A 100 -10.39 2.11 -11.29
CA ILE A 100 -11.76 2.16 -10.79
C ILE A 100 -11.82 2.09 -9.27
N ILE A 101 -10.80 1.57 -8.62
CA ILE A 101 -10.72 1.61 -7.18
C ILE A 101 -9.25 1.51 -6.76
N PHE A 102 -8.92 2.16 -5.68
CA PHE A 102 -7.58 2.08 -5.11
C PHE A 102 -7.70 1.50 -3.70
N LEU A 103 -6.96 0.41 -3.45
CA LEU A 103 -6.95 -0.26 -2.16
C LEU A 103 -5.67 0.12 -1.44
N SER A 104 -5.82 0.87 -0.37
CA SER A 104 -4.70 1.41 0.39
C SER A 104 -4.13 0.36 1.32
N ARG A 105 -2.82 0.23 1.36
CA ARG A 105 -2.17 -0.77 2.20
C ARG A 105 -2.26 -0.36 3.66
N GLN A 106 -2.84 -1.22 4.48
CA GLN A 106 -2.94 -1.01 5.91
C GLN A 106 -1.77 -1.66 6.63
N LYS A 107 -1.39 -2.84 6.18
CA LYS A 107 -0.20 -3.54 6.62
C LYS A 107 0.08 -4.61 5.59
N GLU A 108 1.12 -5.36 5.78
CA GLU A 108 1.47 -6.39 4.81
C GLU A 108 0.35 -7.41 4.70
N GLY A 109 -0.12 -7.64 3.48
CA GLY A 109 -1.19 -8.58 3.24
C GLY A 109 -2.59 -8.08 3.51
N LEU A 110 -2.75 -6.79 3.83
CA LEU A 110 -4.06 -6.24 4.14
C LEU A 110 -4.24 -4.88 3.47
N TYR A 111 -5.25 -4.78 2.62
CA TYR A 111 -5.55 -3.56 1.86
C TYR A 111 -7.01 -3.20 2.03
N GLN A 112 -7.32 -1.94 1.90
CA GLN A 112 -8.67 -1.48 2.20
C GLN A 112 -9.03 -0.27 1.36
N SER A 113 -10.30 -0.17 0.97
CA SER A 113 -10.81 0.99 0.28
C SER A 113 -12.20 1.31 0.80
N THR A 114 -12.51 2.61 0.85
CA THR A 114 -13.86 3.06 1.21
C THR A 114 -14.50 3.65 -0.04
N LEU A 115 -15.64 3.10 -0.42
CA LEU A 115 -16.36 3.57 -1.60
C LEU A 115 -17.10 4.86 -1.30
N SER A 116 -17.51 5.56 -2.35
CA SER A 116 -18.24 6.81 -2.17
C SER A 116 -19.56 6.59 -1.43
N SER A 117 -20.10 5.39 -1.48
CA SER A 117 -21.31 5.06 -0.73
C SER A 117 -21.06 4.85 0.76
N GLY A 118 -19.81 4.87 1.18
CA GLY A 118 -19.45 4.58 2.57
C GLY A 118 -19.13 3.14 2.83
N ARG A 119 -19.33 2.27 1.85
CA ARG A 119 -19.02 0.86 2.01
C ARG A 119 -17.52 0.63 2.01
N VAL A 120 -17.05 -0.25 2.86
CA VAL A 120 -15.63 -0.56 2.98
C VAL A 120 -15.38 -1.92 2.35
N ILE A 121 -14.34 -2.00 1.53
CA ILE A 121 -13.91 -3.27 0.93
C ILE A 121 -12.52 -3.56 1.46
N VAL A 122 -12.31 -4.79 1.94
CA VAL A 122 -11.04 -5.24 2.48
C VAL A 122 -10.51 -6.36 1.60
N LEU A 123 -9.24 -6.28 1.25
CA LEU A 123 -8.54 -7.31 0.50
C LEU A 123 -7.44 -7.87 1.40
N GLN A 124 -7.53 -9.15 1.71
CA GLN A 124 -6.61 -9.78 2.62
C GLN A 124 -5.95 -10.98 1.97
N ARG A 125 -4.67 -11.17 2.19
CA ARG A 125 -3.97 -12.30 1.59
C ARG A 125 -4.56 -13.61 2.11
N ALA A 126 -4.93 -14.48 1.20
CA ALA A 126 -5.46 -15.79 1.57
C ALA A 126 -4.33 -16.69 2.03
N GLY A 127 -4.65 -17.63 2.89
CA GLY A 127 -3.67 -18.60 3.33
C GLY A 127 -2.90 -18.20 4.57
N HIS A 128 -3.29 -17.16 5.24
CA HIS A 128 -2.63 -16.78 6.49
C HIS A 128 -3.27 -17.39 7.70
#